data_033d31c4632c9f9ca81875666f2434bc
#
_entry.id   033d31c4632c9f9ca81875666f2434bc
#
_cell.length_a   1.000
_cell.length_b   1.000
_cell.length_c   1.000
_cell.angle_alpha   90.00
_cell.angle_beta   90.00
_cell.angle_gamma   90.00
#
_symmetry.space_group_name_H-M   'P 1'
#
loop_
_entity.id
_entity.type
_entity.pdbx_description
1 polymer ?
#
loop_
_entity_poly.entity_id
_entity_poly.type
_entity_poly.pdbx_seq_one_letter_code
_entity_poly.pdbx_strand_id
1 'polypeptide(L)'
;VIENHSNESHSNERPLGVAAVVLAAGAGERFAGQRHKLLCEVDGVPLVRRAVDAALAAGLDETIVVMGAVDLLGVLPDEVTVLHNEAWQQGQATSLAAAVNYAGSRGHRGVVFGCGDQPGVPTEAWVAIGHADSDLAVAEFNGARRPPVKIGAALWSHLPLSGDEGGRVLLRRRPELVKAIACEGNPDDIDTLEDLKKWNSTTLLR
;
A
#
# COMPACT_ATOMS: atom_id res chain seq x y z
N VAL A 1 -36.71 27.72 35.85
CA VAL A 1 -35.71 26.65 35.82
C VAL A 1 -35.85 25.99 34.47
N ILE A 2 -34.95 26.29 33.56
CA ILE A 2 -34.90 25.66 32.22
C ILE A 2 -33.64 24.78 32.26
N GLU A 3 -33.89 23.45 32.32
CA GLU A 3 -32.83 22.46 32.21
C GLU A 3 -32.42 22.34 30.72
N ASN A 4 -31.22 22.79 30.43
CA ASN A 4 -30.55 22.58 29.13
C ASN A 4 -30.00 21.13 29.09
N HIS A 5 -30.71 20.24 28.43
CA HIS A 5 -30.16 18.94 28.05
C HIS A 5 -29.33 19.13 26.78
N SER A 6 -28.04 19.37 26.96
CA SER A 6 -27.04 19.22 25.92
C SER A 6 -26.92 17.73 25.59
N ASN A 7 -27.54 17.34 24.49
CA ASN A 7 -27.45 16.02 23.90
C ASN A 7 -26.10 15.92 23.19
N GLU A 8 -25.04 15.56 23.91
CA GLU A 8 -23.77 15.16 23.33
C GLU A 8 -23.96 13.77 22.72
N SER A 9 -24.31 13.73 21.44
CA SER A 9 -24.20 12.53 20.64
C SER A 9 -22.73 12.20 20.43
N HIS A 10 -22.10 11.55 21.40
CA HIS A 10 -20.86 10.83 21.19
C HIS A 10 -21.17 9.69 20.23
N SER A 11 -20.85 9.87 18.97
CA SER A 11 -20.78 8.77 18.01
C SER A 11 -19.73 7.81 18.56
N ASN A 12 -20.20 6.69 19.08
CA ASN A 12 -19.37 5.58 19.57
C ASN A 12 -18.81 4.83 18.35
N GLU A 13 -18.07 5.56 17.48
CA GLU A 13 -17.37 4.98 16.37
C GLU A 13 -16.20 4.16 16.93
N ARG A 14 -16.24 2.86 16.68
CA ARG A 14 -15.13 1.98 17.02
C ARG A 14 -13.87 2.54 16.36
N PRO A 15 -12.77 2.76 17.12
CA PRO A 15 -11.55 3.26 16.51
C PRO A 15 -11.14 2.34 15.35
N LEU A 16 -10.88 2.94 14.20
CA LEU A 16 -10.43 2.20 13.01
C LEU A 16 -9.12 1.48 13.33
N GLY A 17 -8.97 0.28 12.80
CA GLY A 17 -7.78 -0.54 13.03
C GLY A 17 -6.67 -0.17 12.05
N VAL A 18 -6.58 -0.89 10.93
CA VAL A 18 -5.47 -0.79 9.99
C VAL A 18 -6.00 -0.58 8.57
N ALA A 19 -5.44 0.40 7.85
CA ALA A 19 -5.73 0.61 6.44
C ALA A 19 -4.70 -0.10 5.54
N ALA A 20 -5.16 -0.65 4.41
CA ALA A 20 -4.29 -1.04 3.30
C ALA A 20 -3.96 0.19 2.46
N VAL A 21 -2.70 0.34 2.06
CA VAL A 21 -2.23 1.46 1.22
C VAL A 21 -1.45 0.91 0.03
N VAL A 22 -1.95 1.15 -1.18
CA VAL A 22 -1.24 0.82 -2.42
C VAL A 22 -0.55 2.07 -2.95
N LEU A 23 0.79 2.05 -2.98
CA LEU A 23 1.60 3.13 -3.53
C LEU A 23 1.69 2.98 -5.05
N ALA A 24 1.14 3.95 -5.77
CA ALA A 24 0.98 3.94 -7.23
C ALA A 24 1.33 5.30 -7.86
N ALA A 25 2.16 6.13 -7.19
CA ALA A 25 2.42 7.49 -7.61
C ALA A 25 3.63 7.68 -8.54
N GLY A 26 4.50 6.67 -8.67
CA GLY A 26 5.76 6.78 -9.43
C GLY A 26 5.56 6.90 -10.95
N ALA A 27 6.49 7.57 -11.65
CA ALA A 27 6.44 7.77 -13.10
C ALA A 27 6.73 6.50 -13.93
N GLY A 28 7.31 5.47 -13.35
CA GLY A 28 7.65 4.25 -14.09
C GLY A 28 8.71 4.46 -15.18
N GLU A 29 9.69 5.36 -14.96
CA GLU A 29 10.68 5.83 -15.97
C GLU A 29 11.48 4.70 -16.66
N ARG A 30 11.69 3.59 -15.96
CA ARG A 30 12.40 2.41 -16.52
C ARG A 30 11.56 1.60 -17.51
N PHE A 31 10.25 1.87 -17.55
CA PHE A 31 9.33 1.14 -18.40
C PHE A 31 9.23 1.81 -19.77
N ALA A 32 9.94 1.30 -20.77
CA ALA A 32 10.00 1.84 -22.13
C ALA A 32 8.77 1.50 -23.00
N GLY A 33 7.57 1.39 -22.41
CA GLY A 33 6.33 1.09 -23.10
C GLY A 33 5.60 2.34 -23.62
N GLN A 34 4.60 2.14 -24.49
CA GLN A 34 3.74 3.22 -25.00
C GLN A 34 2.75 3.74 -23.94
N ARG A 35 2.46 2.94 -22.93
CA ARG A 35 1.58 3.27 -21.79
C ARG A 35 2.39 3.22 -20.50
N HIS A 36 1.91 3.92 -19.50
CA HIS A 36 2.46 3.83 -18.14
C HIS A 36 2.36 2.38 -17.63
N LYS A 37 3.43 1.87 -16.96
CA LYS A 37 3.50 0.46 -16.52
C LYS A 37 2.28 -0.01 -15.72
N LEU A 38 1.76 0.84 -14.82
CA LEU A 38 0.61 0.53 -13.97
C LEU A 38 -0.69 0.30 -14.75
N LEU A 39 -0.78 0.85 -15.97
CA LEU A 39 -1.91 0.65 -16.90
C LEU A 39 -1.69 -0.50 -17.88
N CYS A 40 -0.50 -1.13 -17.88
CA CYS A 40 -0.25 -2.31 -18.69
C CYS A 40 -0.95 -3.53 -18.07
N GLU A 41 -1.46 -4.39 -18.94
CA GLU A 41 -2.25 -5.54 -18.52
C GLU A 41 -1.40 -6.79 -18.34
N VAL A 42 -1.73 -7.52 -17.30
CA VAL A 42 -1.32 -8.90 -17.04
C VAL A 42 -2.59 -9.74 -17.06
N ASP A 43 -2.69 -10.68 -17.98
CA ASP A 43 -3.90 -11.51 -18.21
C ASP A 43 -5.19 -10.67 -18.36
N GLY A 44 -5.11 -9.57 -19.10
CA GLY A 44 -6.24 -8.68 -19.37
C GLY A 44 -6.64 -7.74 -18.20
N VAL A 45 -5.86 -7.70 -17.10
CA VAL A 45 -6.12 -6.83 -15.94
C VAL A 45 -4.95 -5.88 -15.74
N PRO A 46 -5.17 -4.55 -15.61
CA PRO A 46 -4.10 -3.60 -15.34
C PRO A 46 -3.28 -3.97 -14.09
N LEU A 47 -1.96 -3.75 -14.14
CA LEU A 47 -1.04 -4.08 -13.03
C LEU A 47 -1.53 -3.52 -11.69
N VAL A 48 -1.83 -2.22 -11.68
CA VAL A 48 -2.30 -1.56 -10.45
C VAL A 48 -3.60 -2.17 -9.93
N ARG A 49 -4.51 -2.54 -10.83
CA ARG A 49 -5.80 -3.12 -10.46
C ARG A 49 -5.61 -4.45 -9.73
N ARG A 50 -4.69 -5.31 -10.19
CA ARG A 50 -4.37 -6.57 -9.49
C ARG A 50 -3.85 -6.35 -8.08
N ALA A 51 -2.91 -5.41 -7.91
CA ALA A 51 -2.38 -5.08 -6.60
C ALA A 51 -3.46 -4.51 -5.66
N VAL A 52 -4.33 -3.65 -6.19
CA VAL A 52 -5.44 -3.05 -5.45
C VAL A 52 -6.50 -4.09 -5.09
N ASP A 53 -6.88 -4.97 -6.01
CA ASP A 53 -7.86 -6.03 -5.75
C ASP A 53 -7.37 -6.97 -4.63
N ALA A 54 -6.07 -7.31 -4.62
CA ALA A 54 -5.49 -8.14 -3.55
C ALA A 54 -5.52 -7.42 -2.19
N ALA A 55 -5.22 -6.13 -2.16
CA ALA A 55 -5.28 -5.31 -0.95
C ALA A 55 -6.73 -5.14 -0.44
N LEU A 56 -7.67 -4.89 -1.35
CA LEU A 56 -9.10 -4.72 -1.04
C LEU A 56 -9.70 -6.02 -0.49
N ALA A 57 -9.38 -7.15 -1.12
CA ALA A 57 -9.85 -8.47 -0.68
C ALA A 57 -9.31 -8.88 0.70
N ALA A 58 -8.27 -8.24 1.21
CA ALA A 58 -7.77 -8.48 2.56
C ALA A 58 -8.74 -8.03 3.67
N GLY A 59 -9.73 -7.21 3.33
CA GLY A 59 -10.79 -6.80 4.27
C GLY A 59 -10.28 -5.98 5.45
N LEU A 60 -9.18 -5.23 5.30
CA LEU A 60 -8.75 -4.25 6.27
C LEU A 60 -9.75 -3.08 6.31
N ASP A 61 -9.70 -2.24 7.34
CA ASP A 61 -10.77 -1.24 7.59
C ASP A 61 -10.98 -0.23 6.45
N GLU A 62 -9.95 0.06 5.67
CA GLU A 62 -10.01 0.93 4.50
C GLU A 62 -8.91 0.53 3.51
N THR A 63 -9.18 0.67 2.20
CA THR A 63 -8.15 0.53 1.16
C THR A 63 -7.92 1.87 0.49
N ILE A 64 -6.68 2.35 0.55
CA ILE A 64 -6.24 3.65 0.07
C ILE A 64 -5.27 3.44 -1.09
N VAL A 65 -5.46 4.16 -2.19
CA VAL A 65 -4.54 4.18 -3.33
C VAL A 65 -3.92 5.56 -3.43
N VAL A 66 -2.59 5.65 -3.41
CA VAL A 66 -1.88 6.92 -3.61
C VAL A 66 -1.37 6.98 -5.04
N MET A 67 -2.00 7.79 -5.88
CA MET A 67 -1.58 8.06 -7.27
C MET A 67 -0.81 9.38 -7.39
N GLY A 68 -0.12 9.59 -8.51
CA GLY A 68 0.67 10.82 -8.75
C GLY A 68 0.94 11.06 -10.23
N ALA A 69 1.97 10.43 -10.81
CA ALA A 69 2.42 10.67 -12.19
C ALA A 69 1.40 10.34 -13.28
N VAL A 70 0.46 9.44 -13.00
CA VAL A 70 -0.55 8.98 -13.96
C VAL A 70 -1.93 8.93 -13.29
N ASP A 71 -2.95 9.30 -14.06
CA ASP A 71 -4.34 9.12 -13.65
C ASP A 71 -4.73 7.64 -13.72
N LEU A 72 -5.20 7.09 -12.61
CA LEU A 72 -5.59 5.70 -12.44
C LEU A 72 -7.10 5.53 -12.21
N LEU A 73 -7.88 6.61 -12.08
CA LEU A 73 -9.30 6.57 -11.71
C LEU A 73 -10.12 5.64 -12.60
N GLY A 74 -9.83 5.59 -13.92
CA GLY A 74 -10.57 4.76 -14.86
C GLY A 74 -10.34 3.25 -14.72
N VAL A 75 -9.38 2.80 -13.88
CA VAL A 75 -9.04 1.38 -13.69
C VAL A 75 -9.13 0.91 -12.24
N LEU A 76 -9.37 1.83 -11.31
CA LEU A 76 -9.53 1.50 -9.89
C LEU A 76 -10.98 1.10 -9.56
N PRO A 77 -11.20 0.24 -8.55
CA PRO A 77 -12.55 -0.05 -8.05
C PRO A 77 -13.12 1.15 -7.29
N ASP A 78 -14.46 1.28 -7.25
CA ASP A 78 -15.15 2.39 -6.60
C ASP A 78 -15.01 2.37 -5.06
N GLU A 79 -14.68 1.21 -4.49
CA GLU A 79 -14.60 0.98 -3.05
C GLU A 79 -13.33 1.53 -2.40
N VAL A 80 -12.36 2.00 -3.19
CA VAL A 80 -11.10 2.50 -2.65
C VAL A 80 -11.10 4.02 -2.46
N THR A 81 -10.40 4.47 -1.44
CA THR A 81 -10.08 5.89 -1.27
C THR A 81 -8.87 6.25 -2.12
N VAL A 82 -8.99 7.25 -2.97
CA VAL A 82 -7.90 7.70 -3.84
C VAL A 82 -7.30 9.01 -3.32
N LEU A 83 -5.99 9.02 -3.11
CA LEU A 83 -5.22 10.21 -2.77
C LEU A 83 -4.33 10.60 -3.96
N HIS A 84 -4.34 11.87 -4.32
CA HIS A 84 -3.43 12.41 -5.33
C HIS A 84 -2.22 13.06 -4.64
N ASN A 85 -1.03 12.54 -4.90
CA ASN A 85 0.23 13.11 -4.39
C ASN A 85 0.88 14.01 -5.45
N GLU A 86 0.70 15.31 -5.35
CA GLU A 86 1.32 16.29 -6.27
C GLU A 86 2.84 16.37 -6.12
N ALA A 87 3.38 15.97 -4.95
CA ALA A 87 4.80 15.98 -4.66
C ALA A 87 5.53 14.67 -5.02
N TRP A 88 4.92 13.79 -5.83
CA TRP A 88 5.46 12.46 -6.16
C TRP A 88 6.90 12.47 -6.69
N GLN A 89 7.31 13.53 -7.40
CA GLN A 89 8.67 13.70 -7.92
C GLN A 89 9.73 13.84 -6.82
N GLN A 90 9.33 14.14 -5.59
CA GLN A 90 10.25 14.25 -4.44
C GLN A 90 10.51 12.89 -3.77
N GLY A 91 10.03 11.80 -4.37
CA GLY A 91 10.28 10.43 -3.96
C GLY A 91 9.15 9.76 -3.20
N GLN A 92 9.26 8.44 -3.02
CA GLN A 92 8.23 7.58 -2.44
C GLN A 92 7.79 8.02 -1.03
N ALA A 93 8.70 8.65 -0.27
CA ALA A 93 8.40 9.11 1.09
C ALA A 93 7.23 10.10 1.13
N THR A 94 7.05 10.94 0.10
CA THR A 94 5.91 11.88 0.04
C THR A 94 4.58 11.16 -0.10
N SER A 95 4.54 10.04 -0.82
CA SER A 95 3.34 9.20 -0.95
C SER A 95 3.01 8.49 0.37
N LEU A 96 4.02 8.00 1.09
CA LEU A 96 3.83 7.48 2.44
C LEU A 96 3.29 8.54 3.38
N ALA A 97 3.88 9.74 3.38
CA ALA A 97 3.45 10.86 4.22
C ALA A 97 1.99 11.24 3.95
N ALA A 98 1.59 11.33 2.67
CA ALA A 98 0.20 11.60 2.30
C ALA A 98 -0.75 10.52 2.88
N ALA A 99 -0.38 9.25 2.74
CA ALA A 99 -1.19 8.14 3.24
C ALA A 99 -1.31 8.13 4.76
N VAL A 100 -0.21 8.30 5.52
CA VAL A 100 -0.27 8.30 7.00
C VAL A 100 -0.98 9.53 7.55
N ASN A 101 -0.84 10.70 6.92
CA ASN A 101 -1.56 11.90 7.31
C ASN A 101 -3.08 11.70 7.13
N TYR A 102 -3.50 11.16 5.99
CA TYR A 102 -4.90 10.83 5.75
C TYR A 102 -5.39 9.77 6.74
N ALA A 103 -4.68 8.64 6.87
CA ALA A 103 -5.05 7.57 7.81
C ALA A 103 -5.18 8.07 9.25
N GLY A 104 -4.27 8.95 9.68
CA GLY A 104 -4.32 9.60 11.00
C GLY A 104 -5.55 10.48 11.17
N SER A 105 -5.93 11.27 10.16
CA SER A 105 -7.14 12.10 10.19
C SER A 105 -8.43 11.28 10.26
N ARG A 106 -8.38 10.02 9.76
CA ARG A 106 -9.48 9.06 9.83
C ARG A 106 -9.50 8.25 11.13
N GLY A 107 -8.46 8.33 11.94
CA GLY A 107 -8.38 7.60 13.20
C GLY A 107 -7.83 6.17 13.08
N HIS A 108 -7.18 5.82 11.97
CA HIS A 108 -6.48 4.54 11.84
C HIS A 108 -5.29 4.44 12.80
N ARG A 109 -5.06 3.24 13.34
CA ARG A 109 -3.96 2.94 14.27
C ARG A 109 -2.72 2.36 13.58
N GLY A 110 -2.81 2.10 12.29
CA GLY A 110 -1.72 1.58 11.48
C GLY A 110 -2.07 1.54 10.01
N VAL A 111 -1.06 1.39 9.19
CA VAL A 111 -1.19 1.21 7.74
C VAL A 111 -0.33 0.04 7.28
N VAL A 112 -0.80 -0.68 6.25
CA VAL A 112 -0.05 -1.70 5.53
C VAL A 112 0.26 -1.18 4.15
N PHE A 113 1.52 -1.00 3.82
CA PHE A 113 1.96 -0.49 2.52
C PHE A 113 2.36 -1.63 1.57
N GLY A 114 1.85 -1.56 0.35
CA GLY A 114 2.32 -2.34 -0.78
C GLY A 114 2.50 -1.47 -2.02
N CYS A 115 3.05 -2.03 -3.09
CA CYS A 115 3.33 -1.31 -4.32
C CYS A 115 2.36 -1.74 -5.44
N GLY A 116 1.92 -0.77 -6.24
CA GLY A 116 0.98 -1.00 -7.35
C GLY A 116 1.58 -1.77 -8.54
N ASP A 117 2.89 -1.96 -8.56
CA ASP A 117 3.65 -2.70 -9.56
C ASP A 117 4.06 -4.12 -9.12
N GLN A 118 3.52 -4.60 -7.99
CA GLN A 118 3.74 -5.95 -7.45
C GLN A 118 2.45 -6.80 -7.57
N PRO A 119 2.04 -7.21 -8.79
CA PRO A 119 0.76 -7.89 -9.00
C PRO A 119 0.69 -9.31 -8.43
N GLY A 120 1.80 -9.88 -7.98
CA GLY A 120 1.89 -11.22 -7.45
C GLY A 120 1.91 -11.32 -5.92
N VAL A 121 1.75 -10.20 -5.23
CA VAL A 121 1.53 -10.19 -3.79
C VAL A 121 0.09 -10.62 -3.51
N PRO A 122 -0.15 -11.79 -2.90
CA PRO A 122 -1.50 -12.30 -2.72
C PRO A 122 -2.22 -11.64 -1.55
N THR A 123 -3.53 -11.76 -1.52
CA THR A 123 -4.40 -11.26 -0.44
C THR A 123 -3.97 -11.76 0.93
N GLU A 124 -3.56 -13.02 1.04
CA GLU A 124 -3.12 -13.66 2.29
C GLU A 124 -1.92 -12.94 2.91
N ALA A 125 -1.01 -12.40 2.10
CA ALA A 125 0.12 -11.61 2.61
C ALA A 125 -0.37 -10.27 3.21
N TRP A 126 -1.33 -9.60 2.59
CA TRP A 126 -1.94 -8.39 3.15
C TRP A 126 -2.66 -8.67 4.47
N VAL A 127 -3.41 -9.78 4.53
CA VAL A 127 -4.10 -10.24 5.75
C VAL A 127 -3.09 -10.53 6.87
N ALA A 128 -2.06 -11.33 6.58
CA ALA A 128 -1.07 -11.73 7.57
C ALA A 128 -0.33 -10.53 8.16
N ILE A 129 0.05 -9.56 7.31
CA ILE A 129 0.74 -8.36 7.73
C ILE A 129 -0.21 -7.39 8.45
N GLY A 130 -1.45 -7.23 7.97
CA GLY A 130 -2.45 -6.36 8.60
C GLY A 130 -2.78 -6.77 10.04
N HIS A 131 -2.93 -8.07 10.27
CA HIS A 131 -3.25 -8.64 11.58
C HIS A 131 -2.02 -8.96 12.45
N ALA A 132 -0.81 -8.61 12.00
CA ALA A 132 0.39 -8.83 12.80
C ALA A 132 0.29 -8.10 14.16
N ASP A 133 0.61 -8.82 15.23
CA ASP A 133 0.74 -8.24 16.57
C ASP A 133 2.12 -7.58 16.72
N SER A 134 2.31 -6.49 15.96
CA SER A 134 3.51 -5.65 15.97
C SER A 134 3.22 -4.34 15.26
N ASP A 135 3.80 -3.23 15.73
CA ASP A 135 3.76 -1.94 15.06
C ASP A 135 4.68 -1.87 13.83
N LEU A 136 5.59 -2.81 13.66
CA LEU A 136 6.45 -2.90 12.49
C LEU A 136 6.55 -4.35 12.02
N ALA A 137 5.77 -4.70 11.00
CA ALA A 137 5.80 -6.04 10.39
C ALA A 137 6.11 -5.96 8.90
N VAL A 138 6.77 -6.99 8.37
CA VAL A 138 7.14 -7.09 6.96
C VAL A 138 6.92 -8.50 6.45
N ALA A 139 6.41 -8.64 5.24
CA ALA A 139 6.33 -9.93 4.57
C ALA A 139 7.73 -10.46 4.20
N GLU A 140 7.92 -11.76 4.36
CA GLU A 140 9.14 -12.47 3.99
C GLU A 140 8.80 -13.56 2.98
N PHE A 141 9.21 -13.38 1.73
CA PHE A 141 9.03 -14.31 0.64
C PHE A 141 10.36 -15.01 0.35
N ASN A 142 10.42 -16.32 0.51
CA ASN A 142 11.64 -17.12 0.30
C ASN A 142 12.88 -16.53 1.02
N GLY A 143 12.71 -16.05 2.26
CA GLY A 143 13.78 -15.43 3.05
C GLY A 143 14.11 -13.98 2.69
N ALA A 144 13.46 -13.38 1.71
CA ALA A 144 13.63 -11.99 1.32
C ALA A 144 12.48 -11.11 1.85
N ARG A 145 12.81 -10.05 2.59
CA ARG A 145 11.84 -9.07 3.08
C ARG A 145 11.39 -8.15 1.96
N ARG A 146 10.08 -8.10 1.71
CA ARG A 146 9.43 -7.31 0.67
C ARG A 146 8.10 -6.73 1.18
N PRO A 147 7.51 -5.72 0.53
CA PRO A 147 6.13 -5.36 0.79
C PRO A 147 5.18 -6.56 0.66
N PRO A 148 4.08 -6.56 1.42
CA PRO A 148 3.55 -5.48 2.23
C PRO A 148 4.28 -5.29 3.57
N VAL A 149 4.24 -4.03 4.08
CA VAL A 149 4.87 -3.62 5.35
C VAL A 149 3.84 -2.90 6.20
N LYS A 150 3.62 -3.35 7.43
CA LYS A 150 2.80 -2.65 8.43
C LYS A 150 3.64 -1.64 9.19
N ILE A 151 3.08 -0.45 9.38
CA ILE A 151 3.65 0.60 10.23
C ILE A 151 2.54 1.14 11.13
N GLY A 152 2.67 0.89 12.43
CA GLY A 152 1.77 1.40 13.45
C GLY A 152 1.87 2.92 13.61
N ALA A 153 0.80 3.56 14.06
CA ALA A 153 0.71 5.01 14.20
C ALA A 153 1.80 5.61 15.10
N ALA A 154 2.25 4.88 16.12
CA ALA A 154 3.34 5.30 16.99
C ALA A 154 4.68 5.51 16.25
N LEU A 155 4.85 4.93 15.07
CA LEU A 155 6.06 5.01 14.26
C LEU A 155 5.99 6.02 13.11
N TRP A 156 4.82 6.63 12.83
CA TRP A 156 4.65 7.52 11.68
C TRP A 156 5.52 8.77 11.73
N SER A 157 5.76 9.33 12.91
CA SER A 157 6.64 10.48 13.09
C SER A 157 8.12 10.21 12.75
N HIS A 158 8.50 8.95 12.62
CA HIS A 158 9.87 8.53 12.26
C HIS A 158 10.03 8.26 10.75
N LEU A 159 8.94 8.38 9.97
CA LEU A 159 9.00 8.24 8.51
C LEU A 159 9.70 9.44 7.88
N PRO A 160 10.50 9.24 6.81
CA PRO A 160 11.08 10.34 6.08
C PRO A 160 9.99 11.14 5.35
N LEU A 161 10.18 12.45 5.24
CA LEU A 161 9.25 13.35 4.55
C LEU A 161 9.53 13.47 3.04
N SER A 162 10.71 13.02 2.58
CA SER A 162 11.13 13.06 1.18
C SER A 162 12.14 11.96 0.87
N GLY A 163 12.39 11.71 -0.43
CA GLY A 163 13.33 10.69 -0.91
C GLY A 163 12.66 9.34 -1.19
N ASP A 164 13.45 8.40 -1.73
CA ASP A 164 12.95 7.14 -2.30
C ASP A 164 12.96 5.95 -1.34
N GLU A 165 13.54 6.10 -0.16
CA GLU A 165 13.70 4.97 0.76
C GLU A 165 12.40 4.54 1.45
N GLY A 166 11.42 5.43 1.54
CA GLY A 166 10.10 5.15 2.07
C GLY A 166 10.13 4.44 3.44
N GLY A 167 9.28 3.43 3.60
CA GLY A 167 9.20 2.61 4.82
C GLY A 167 10.44 1.76 5.13
N ARG A 168 11.32 1.52 4.15
CA ARG A 168 12.57 0.74 4.33
C ARG A 168 13.50 1.38 5.37
N VAL A 169 13.43 2.70 5.55
CA VAL A 169 14.21 3.43 6.58
C VAL A 169 13.92 2.88 7.96
N LEU A 170 12.65 2.66 8.30
CA LEU A 170 12.26 2.12 9.60
C LEU A 170 12.77 0.68 9.81
N LEU A 171 12.65 -0.16 8.78
CA LEU A 171 13.13 -1.54 8.84
C LEU A 171 14.65 -1.61 9.12
N ARG A 172 15.42 -0.64 8.60
CA ARG A 172 16.86 -0.57 8.85
C ARG A 172 17.24 0.07 10.18
N ARG A 173 16.50 1.14 10.59
CA ARG A 173 16.82 1.90 11.80
C ARG A 173 16.32 1.25 13.08
N ARG A 174 15.28 0.42 12.98
CA ARG A 174 14.65 -0.21 14.13
C ARG A 174 14.48 -1.73 13.91
N PRO A 175 15.59 -2.45 13.58
CA PRO A 175 15.53 -3.88 13.28
C PRO A 175 14.99 -4.72 14.44
N GLU A 176 15.13 -4.24 15.67
CA GLU A 176 14.62 -4.87 16.90
C GLU A 176 13.09 -4.87 17.00
N LEU A 177 12.40 -3.96 16.29
CA LEU A 177 10.94 -3.88 16.24
C LEU A 177 10.34 -4.69 15.09
N VAL A 178 11.16 -5.12 14.13
CA VAL A 178 10.69 -5.75 12.90
C VAL A 178 10.24 -7.18 13.16
N LYS A 179 8.94 -7.45 12.94
CA LYS A 179 8.40 -8.81 12.87
C LYS A 179 8.32 -9.24 11.40
N ALA A 180 9.20 -10.14 10.99
CA ALA A 180 9.11 -10.77 9.68
C ALA A 180 8.07 -11.90 9.72
N ILE A 181 7.20 -11.96 8.70
CA ILE A 181 6.14 -12.97 8.58
C ILE A 181 6.32 -13.67 7.26
N ALA A 182 6.52 -14.99 7.31
CA ALA A 182 6.63 -15.81 6.10
C ALA A 182 5.32 -15.74 5.31
N CYS A 183 5.44 -15.44 4.02
CA CYS A 183 4.33 -15.33 3.09
C CYS A 183 4.66 -16.09 1.81
N GLU A 184 3.63 -16.68 1.21
CA GLU A 184 3.70 -17.26 -0.12
C GLU A 184 3.40 -16.16 -1.17
N GLY A 185 3.79 -16.39 -2.44
CA GLY A 185 3.52 -15.49 -3.56
C GLY A 185 4.77 -15.00 -4.26
N ASN A 186 4.58 -14.09 -5.21
CA ASN A 186 5.66 -13.46 -5.96
C ASN A 186 5.68 -11.95 -5.70
N PRO A 187 6.66 -11.44 -4.91
CA PRO A 187 6.76 -10.01 -4.60
C PRO A 187 7.58 -9.22 -5.63
N ASP A 188 7.88 -9.79 -6.81
CA ASP A 188 8.69 -9.11 -7.82
C ASP A 188 7.96 -7.90 -8.41
N ASP A 189 8.68 -6.80 -8.56
CA ASP A 189 8.23 -5.59 -9.23
C ASP A 189 8.23 -5.81 -10.75
N ILE A 190 7.24 -5.29 -11.46
CA ILE A 190 7.28 -5.20 -12.93
C ILE A 190 7.78 -3.80 -13.28
N ASP A 191 9.08 -3.71 -13.61
CA ASP A 191 9.76 -2.45 -13.91
C ASP A 191 10.06 -2.24 -15.39
N THR A 192 10.12 -3.32 -16.17
CA THR A 192 10.48 -3.30 -17.59
C THR A 192 9.46 -4.06 -18.45
N LEU A 193 9.50 -3.85 -19.77
CA LEU A 193 8.72 -4.66 -20.72
C LEU A 193 9.14 -6.13 -20.70
N GLU A 194 10.38 -6.43 -20.34
CA GLU A 194 10.87 -7.80 -20.23
C GLU A 194 10.24 -8.49 -19.01
N ASP A 195 10.16 -7.81 -17.88
CA ASP A 195 9.48 -8.31 -16.68
C ASP A 195 8.01 -8.63 -16.98
N LEU A 196 7.32 -7.74 -17.70
CA LEU A 196 5.94 -7.94 -18.10
C LEU A 196 5.77 -9.16 -19.02
N LYS A 197 6.67 -9.33 -20.00
CA LYS A 197 6.64 -10.49 -20.89
C LYS A 197 6.91 -11.79 -20.15
N LYS A 198 7.88 -11.80 -19.26
CA LYS A 198 8.23 -12.95 -18.41
C LYS A 198 7.03 -13.35 -17.55
N TRP A 199 6.37 -12.37 -16.95
CA TRP A 199 5.17 -12.59 -16.15
C TRP A 199 4.06 -13.28 -16.95
N ASN A 200 3.66 -12.69 -18.08
CA ASN A 200 2.61 -13.24 -18.95
C ASN A 200 2.95 -14.66 -19.47
N SER A 201 4.23 -14.95 -19.72
CA SER A 201 4.66 -16.29 -20.15
C SER A 201 4.55 -17.34 -19.05
N THR A 202 4.77 -16.95 -17.80
CA THR A 202 4.71 -17.87 -16.64
C THR A 202 3.26 -18.22 -16.28
N THR A 203 2.33 -17.30 -16.50
CA THR A 203 0.90 -17.50 -16.20
C THR A 203 0.24 -18.45 -17.22
N LEU A 204 0.69 -18.47 -18.48
CA LEU A 204 0.18 -19.37 -19.52
C LEU A 204 0.55 -20.85 -19.29
N LEU A 205 1.44 -21.14 -18.34
CA LEU A 205 1.90 -22.51 -18.02
C LEU A 205 1.24 -23.10 -16.76
N ARG A 206 0.29 -22.40 -16.17
CA ARG A 206 -0.51 -22.84 -15.01
C ARG A 206 -1.96 -23.10 -15.41
#